data_c2ba05d6de5d9f8c61a53d636d2dcd7b
#
_entry.id   c2ba05d6de5d9f8c61a53d636d2dcd7b
#
_cell.length_a   1.000
_cell.length_b   1.000
_cell.length_c   1.000
_cell.angle_alpha   90.00
_cell.angle_beta   90.00
_cell.angle_gamma   90.00
#
_symmetry.space_group_name_H-M   'P 1'
#
loop_
_entity.id
_entity.type
_entity.pdbx_description
1 polymer ?
#
loop_
_entity_poly.entity_id
_entity_poly.type
_entity_poly.pdbx_seq_one_letter_code
_entity_poly.pdbx_strand_id
1 'polypeptide(L)'
;MIYRQSSIIRKSIELILVIAGLGMIDQILGLEMREWTLNPFLITVLLFSLRYGLTIGISSFLLVLAYYLADMVIGGGDVFLVFYSFDRFINVALLLLVAVIGGMYGTSFRERYESLSDRNSELYEENENVKEVIQSVEESMKAMQNRVLESEYTLTRIYQVGKALDQPTPYLIRNEAIEIISDLFQSREVAIYHVDASFSAMRLSVKRGGPDAFLQTIFVSGEDSMLQRLFSNKTVTIRSVEDDEDAPVLAGPIIQNGKVQEVLIINDLDFERLTNYEIQILSVLLDWLSDRIEKSRASMQKEEEKKMYPGTRIYFKEAFEEKVIEQQDRKEKFDVDYSVIEVPYVNAGTVSKVEMEIILRSYLREVDIVGFEEGTGVFYFLLPGTGPENAGIVKDRIQKVMDEKVVQYVQ
;
A
#
# COMPACT_ATOMS: atom_id res chain seq x y z
N MET A 1 36.28 25.27 32.91
CA MET A 1 37.34 24.28 33.24
C MET A 1 37.80 24.32 34.72
N ILE A 2 37.01 24.84 35.65
CA ILE A 2 37.43 25.11 37.05
C ILE A 2 36.79 24.13 38.05
N TYR A 3 35.86 23.30 37.58
CA TYR A 3 35.13 22.34 38.44
C TYR A 3 35.32 20.90 38.02
N ARG A 4 36.46 20.29 38.39
CA ARG A 4 36.61 18.84 38.38
C ARG A 4 36.26 18.35 39.79
N GLN A 5 35.27 17.45 39.91
CA GLN A 5 34.95 16.77 41.17
C GLN A 5 36.21 16.06 41.65
N SER A 6 37.00 16.73 42.49
CA SER A 6 38.15 16.09 43.14
C SER A 6 37.64 15.39 44.40
N SER A 7 38.14 14.18 44.69
CA SER A 7 37.75 13.45 45.90
C SER A 7 38.05 14.28 47.14
N ILE A 8 37.24 14.13 48.19
CA ILE A 8 37.42 14.81 49.48
C ILE A 8 38.85 14.67 49.97
N ILE A 9 39.47 13.49 49.76
CA ILE A 9 40.87 13.18 50.14
C ILE A 9 41.85 14.13 49.44
N ARG A 10 41.72 14.39 48.16
CA ARG A 10 42.59 15.32 47.41
C ARG A 10 42.47 16.74 47.92
N LYS A 11 41.24 17.20 48.21
CA LYS A 11 40.96 18.55 48.75
C LYS A 11 41.59 18.71 50.14
N SER A 12 41.51 17.67 50.98
CA SER A 12 42.12 17.67 52.32
C SER A 12 43.64 17.65 52.27
N ILE A 13 44.25 16.87 51.36
CA ILE A 13 45.68 16.85 51.14
C ILE A 13 46.19 18.21 50.66
N GLU A 14 45.56 18.84 49.70
CA GLU A 14 45.86 20.17 49.18
C GLU A 14 45.82 21.21 50.31
N LEU A 15 44.78 21.18 51.13
CA LEU A 15 44.61 22.06 52.30
C LEU A 15 45.78 21.88 53.34
N ILE A 16 46.04 20.62 53.67
CA ILE A 16 47.09 20.31 54.65
C ILE A 16 48.46 20.78 54.13
N LEU A 17 48.80 20.51 52.87
CA LEU A 17 50.06 20.94 52.27
C LEU A 17 50.25 22.46 52.27
N VAL A 18 49.16 23.21 51.92
CA VAL A 18 49.21 24.67 51.90
C VAL A 18 49.40 25.25 53.32
N ILE A 19 48.62 24.78 54.31
CA ILE A 19 48.71 25.27 55.66
C ILE A 19 50.04 24.87 56.31
N ALA A 20 50.52 23.62 56.11
CA ALA A 20 51.81 23.17 56.60
C ALA A 20 52.97 23.96 55.95
N GLY A 21 52.88 24.22 54.62
CA GLY A 21 53.84 25.05 53.91
C GLY A 21 53.95 26.49 54.48
N LEU A 22 52.75 27.12 54.65
CA LEU A 22 52.68 28.47 55.24
C LEU A 22 53.23 28.47 56.70
N GLY A 23 52.86 27.48 57.51
CA GLY A 23 53.31 27.36 58.88
C GLY A 23 54.81 27.12 58.96
N MET A 24 55.41 26.33 58.06
CA MET A 24 56.87 26.11 57.98
C MET A 24 57.57 27.40 57.58
N ILE A 25 57.07 28.18 56.64
CA ILE A 25 57.66 29.47 56.28
C ILE A 25 57.59 30.46 57.44
N ASP A 26 56.48 30.51 58.15
CA ASP A 26 56.26 31.38 59.29
C ASP A 26 57.29 31.06 60.38
N GLN A 27 57.52 29.77 60.76
CA GLN A 27 58.44 29.32 61.79
C GLN A 27 59.89 29.50 61.36
N ILE A 28 60.29 29.18 60.11
CA ILE A 28 61.72 29.29 59.69
C ILE A 28 62.16 30.74 59.60
N LEU A 29 61.27 31.63 59.12
CA LEU A 29 61.58 33.03 58.89
C LEU A 29 61.23 33.95 60.08
N GLY A 30 60.57 33.41 61.13
CA GLY A 30 60.16 34.16 62.30
C GLY A 30 59.23 35.36 61.96
N LEU A 31 58.35 35.20 60.97
CA LEU A 31 57.57 36.30 60.37
C LEU A 31 56.41 36.75 61.25
N GLU A 32 56.01 35.98 62.27
CA GLU A 32 54.82 36.22 63.10
C GLU A 32 53.58 36.59 62.24
N MET A 33 53.33 35.84 61.17
CA MET A 33 52.29 36.12 60.18
C MET A 33 50.91 36.26 60.83
N ARG A 34 50.70 35.78 62.02
CA ARG A 34 49.51 35.91 62.83
C ARG A 34 49.17 37.35 63.16
N GLU A 35 50.20 38.20 63.32
CA GLU A 35 50.02 39.61 63.66
C GLU A 35 49.91 40.56 62.48
N TRP A 36 50.02 40.04 61.27
CA TRP A 36 49.91 40.86 60.07
C TRP A 36 48.46 41.36 59.86
N THR A 37 48.35 42.58 59.44
CA THR A 37 47.04 43.19 59.06
C THR A 37 46.33 42.41 57.94
N LEU A 38 47.12 41.85 57.02
CA LEU A 38 46.67 40.96 55.99
C LEU A 38 47.16 39.54 56.24
N ASN A 39 46.49 38.83 57.10
CA ASN A 39 46.94 37.52 57.61
C ASN A 39 46.82 36.45 56.47
N PRO A 40 47.95 35.82 56.01
CA PRO A 40 47.95 34.80 54.94
C PRO A 40 47.08 33.58 55.26
N PHE A 41 46.95 33.20 56.55
CA PHE A 41 46.09 32.09 56.94
C PHE A 41 44.59 32.43 56.77
N LEU A 42 44.23 33.69 57.04
CA LEU A 42 42.82 34.15 56.77
C LEU A 42 42.51 34.11 55.30
N ILE A 43 43.44 34.55 54.42
CA ILE A 43 43.28 34.47 52.97
C ILE A 43 43.15 32.99 52.53
N THR A 44 43.97 32.10 53.09
CA THR A 44 43.90 30.67 52.75
C THR A 44 42.56 30.06 53.15
N VAL A 45 42.08 30.34 54.37
CA VAL A 45 40.78 29.88 54.83
C VAL A 45 39.65 30.41 53.90
N LEU A 46 39.74 31.71 53.53
CA LEU A 46 38.75 32.30 52.60
C LEU A 46 38.79 31.60 51.23
N LEU A 47 39.93 31.39 50.62
CA LEU A 47 40.09 30.76 49.32
C LEU A 47 39.59 29.32 49.30
N PHE A 48 39.96 28.55 50.34
CA PHE A 48 39.52 27.15 50.44
C PHE A 48 38.04 27.04 50.76
N SER A 49 37.46 27.89 51.59
CA SER A 49 36.04 27.92 51.90
C SER A 49 35.20 28.30 50.68
N LEU A 50 35.59 29.34 49.91
CA LEU A 50 34.93 29.74 48.68
C LEU A 50 35.03 28.66 47.59
N ARG A 51 36.20 28.02 47.46
CA ARG A 51 36.45 27.03 46.42
C ARG A 51 35.78 25.70 46.69
N TYR A 52 35.82 25.21 47.93
CA TYR A 52 35.41 23.85 48.28
C TYR A 52 34.16 23.77 49.16
N GLY A 53 33.61 24.90 49.59
CA GLY A 53 32.37 24.99 50.36
C GLY A 53 32.60 24.84 51.86
N LEU A 54 31.47 24.71 52.60
CA LEU A 54 31.45 24.81 54.06
C LEU A 54 32.26 23.74 54.77
N THR A 55 32.21 22.50 54.32
CA THR A 55 32.96 21.38 54.96
C THR A 55 34.45 21.58 54.95
N ILE A 56 35.04 21.99 53.84
CA ILE A 56 36.47 22.26 53.72
C ILE A 56 36.81 23.61 54.37
N GLY A 57 35.92 24.58 54.32
CA GLY A 57 36.07 25.85 55.04
C GLY A 57 36.21 25.66 56.55
N ILE A 58 35.34 24.87 57.17
CA ILE A 58 35.45 24.54 58.61
C ILE A 58 36.74 23.72 58.90
N SER A 59 37.06 22.76 58.03
CA SER A 59 38.27 21.98 58.14
C SER A 59 39.57 22.86 58.09
N SER A 60 39.55 23.89 57.17
CA SER A 60 40.65 24.85 57.07
C SER A 60 40.81 25.74 58.33
N PHE A 61 39.69 26.20 58.88
CA PHE A 61 39.62 26.92 60.13
C PHE A 61 40.27 26.06 61.28
N LEU A 62 39.81 24.80 61.40
CA LEU A 62 40.34 23.92 62.49
C LEU A 62 41.85 23.66 62.36
N LEU A 63 42.33 23.48 61.12
CA LEU A 63 43.77 23.28 60.88
C LEU A 63 44.58 24.54 61.21
N VAL A 64 44.12 25.73 60.82
CA VAL A 64 44.76 27.01 61.15
C VAL A 64 44.71 27.28 62.65
N LEU A 65 43.57 26.99 63.30
CA LEU A 65 43.43 27.08 64.72
C LEU A 65 44.43 26.13 65.45
N ALA A 66 44.54 24.90 65.01
CA ALA A 66 45.47 23.94 65.54
C ALA A 66 46.93 24.42 65.39
N TYR A 67 47.27 25.02 64.23
CA TYR A 67 48.60 25.66 64.05
C TYR A 67 48.80 26.80 64.99
N TYR A 68 47.87 27.70 65.21
CA TYR A 68 47.98 28.83 66.17
C TYR A 68 48.14 28.36 67.62
N LEU A 69 47.44 27.31 68.01
CA LEU A 69 47.59 26.75 69.36
C LEU A 69 48.94 26.07 69.51
N ALA A 70 49.45 25.34 68.52
CA ALA A 70 50.74 24.72 68.53
C ALA A 70 51.92 25.75 68.63
N ASP A 71 51.84 26.81 67.77
CA ASP A 71 52.77 27.92 67.78
C ASP A 71 52.89 28.56 69.19
N MET A 72 51.70 28.76 69.81
CA MET A 72 51.63 29.35 71.14
C MET A 72 52.24 28.46 72.24
N VAL A 73 52.03 27.15 72.17
CA VAL A 73 52.65 26.15 73.07
C VAL A 73 54.17 26.12 72.92
N ILE A 74 54.68 26.12 71.66
CA ILE A 74 56.10 26.09 71.35
C ILE A 74 56.77 27.37 71.84
N GLY A 75 56.14 28.52 71.73
CA GLY A 75 56.59 29.81 72.20
C GLY A 75 56.50 30.00 73.75
N GLY A 76 56.09 28.97 74.50
CA GLY A 76 55.98 29.00 75.96
C GLY A 76 54.81 29.85 76.48
N GLY A 77 53.86 30.20 75.67
CA GLY A 77 52.67 30.96 76.02
C GLY A 77 51.52 30.09 76.57
N ASP A 78 50.66 30.69 77.38
CA ASP A 78 49.51 30.02 77.94
C ASP A 78 48.34 30.03 76.90
N VAL A 79 47.83 28.85 76.52
CA VAL A 79 46.77 28.66 75.54
C VAL A 79 45.49 29.37 75.99
N PHE A 80 45.22 29.52 77.28
CA PHE A 80 44.05 30.24 77.79
C PHE A 80 44.09 31.76 77.49
N LEU A 81 45.25 32.33 77.21
CA LEU A 81 45.40 33.71 76.77
C LEU A 81 44.69 34.08 75.49
N VAL A 82 44.43 33.09 74.62
CA VAL A 82 43.60 33.29 73.38
C VAL A 82 42.19 33.77 73.70
N PHE A 83 41.63 33.30 74.81
CA PHE A 83 40.27 33.68 75.25
C PHE A 83 40.27 34.91 76.16
N TYR A 84 41.36 35.25 76.79
CA TYR A 84 41.44 36.40 77.70
C TYR A 84 41.90 37.68 76.99
N SER A 85 42.62 37.62 75.87
CA SER A 85 43.03 38.80 75.13
C SER A 85 42.03 39.06 74.00
N PHE A 86 41.41 40.22 73.98
CA PHE A 86 40.41 40.63 73.06
C PHE A 86 40.90 40.54 71.61
N ASP A 87 42.13 41.01 71.33
CA ASP A 87 42.71 41.00 69.98
C ASP A 87 42.91 39.59 69.44
N ARG A 88 43.33 38.66 70.27
CA ARG A 88 43.52 37.24 69.83
C ARG A 88 42.21 36.52 69.61
N PHE A 89 41.23 36.77 70.47
CA PHE A 89 39.86 36.23 70.33
C PHE A 89 39.22 36.72 69.07
N ILE A 90 39.35 38.03 68.75
CA ILE A 90 38.73 38.60 67.57
C ILE A 90 39.27 38.01 66.25
N ASN A 91 40.60 37.73 66.23
CA ASN A 91 41.25 37.11 65.09
C ASN A 91 40.76 35.67 64.86
N VAL A 92 40.58 34.87 65.92
CA VAL A 92 40.00 33.52 65.79
C VAL A 92 38.52 33.58 65.40
N ALA A 93 37.79 34.51 66.00
CA ALA A 93 36.37 34.71 65.62
C ALA A 93 36.18 35.15 64.13
N LEU A 94 37.09 36.03 63.66
CA LEU A 94 37.09 36.46 62.24
C LEU A 94 37.45 35.31 61.31
N LEU A 95 38.45 34.46 61.66
CA LEU A 95 38.75 33.25 60.90
C LEU A 95 37.58 32.31 60.81
N LEU A 96 36.83 32.07 61.87
CA LEU A 96 35.59 31.28 61.85
C LEU A 96 34.52 31.89 61.00
N LEU A 97 34.31 33.20 61.18
CA LEU A 97 33.28 33.95 60.43
C LEU A 97 33.58 33.88 58.92
N VAL A 98 34.85 34.06 58.51
CA VAL A 98 35.28 33.94 57.10
C VAL A 98 35.10 32.51 56.60
N ALA A 99 35.43 31.49 57.39
CA ALA A 99 35.22 30.10 57.03
C ALA A 99 33.77 29.76 56.80
N VAL A 100 32.87 30.24 57.66
CA VAL A 100 31.44 29.98 57.59
C VAL A 100 30.80 30.75 56.44
N ILE A 101 30.98 32.05 56.35
CA ILE A 101 30.37 32.89 55.30
C ILE A 101 30.89 32.49 53.92
N GLY A 102 32.25 32.36 53.78
CA GLY A 102 32.87 31.91 52.53
C GLY A 102 32.42 30.51 52.14
N GLY A 103 32.34 29.59 53.13
CA GLY A 103 31.89 28.24 52.95
C GLY A 103 30.40 28.15 52.52
N MET A 104 29.52 28.91 53.13
CA MET A 104 28.10 28.98 52.73
C MET A 104 27.98 29.51 51.30
N TYR A 105 28.70 30.57 50.96
CA TYR A 105 28.67 31.14 49.62
C TYR A 105 29.21 30.13 48.58
N GLY A 106 30.35 29.48 48.88
CA GLY A 106 30.94 28.47 48.02
C GLY A 106 30.05 27.25 47.79
N THR A 107 29.34 26.81 48.85
CA THR A 107 28.36 25.71 48.75
C THR A 107 27.18 26.12 47.89
N SER A 108 26.55 27.29 48.16
CA SER A 108 25.40 27.78 47.40
C SER A 108 25.73 28.04 45.93
N PHE A 109 26.95 28.57 45.67
CA PHE A 109 27.40 28.77 44.28
C PHE A 109 27.56 27.44 43.53
N ARG A 110 28.09 26.41 44.20
CA ARG A 110 28.25 25.08 43.64
C ARG A 110 26.90 24.44 43.33
N GLU A 111 25.97 24.46 44.28
CA GLU A 111 24.62 23.89 44.10
C GLU A 111 23.88 24.53 42.92
N ARG A 112 23.99 25.86 42.78
CA ARG A 112 23.42 26.55 41.63
C ARG A 112 24.08 26.17 40.32
N TYR A 113 25.38 26.02 40.28
CA TYR A 113 26.11 25.62 39.08
C TYR A 113 25.76 24.18 38.65
N GLU A 114 25.74 23.24 39.62
CA GLU A 114 25.34 21.86 39.38
C GLU A 114 23.88 21.79 38.86
N SER A 115 22.94 22.50 39.50
CA SER A 115 21.54 22.57 39.07
C SER A 115 21.41 23.15 37.66
N LEU A 116 22.15 24.20 37.30
CA LEU A 116 22.15 24.77 35.96
C LEU A 116 22.75 23.81 34.92
N SER A 117 23.81 23.08 35.30
CA SER A 117 24.42 22.07 34.41
C SER A 117 23.45 20.91 34.13
N ASP A 118 22.78 20.42 35.18
CA ASP A 118 21.82 19.32 35.07
C ASP A 118 20.63 19.74 34.22
N ARG A 119 20.11 20.95 34.46
CA ARG A 119 19.02 21.52 33.68
C ARG A 119 19.38 21.70 32.21
N ASN A 120 20.62 22.09 31.93
CA ASN A 120 21.10 22.25 30.56
C ASN A 120 21.20 20.89 29.84
N SER A 121 21.71 19.84 30.52
CA SER A 121 21.75 18.50 29.96
C SER A 121 20.35 17.94 29.71
N GLU A 122 19.40 18.16 30.62
CA GLU A 122 18.00 17.79 30.48
C GLU A 122 17.36 18.46 29.24
N LEU A 123 17.59 19.77 29.08
CA LEU A 123 17.09 20.53 27.93
C LEU A 123 17.70 20.07 26.61
N TYR A 124 18.96 19.64 26.59
CA TYR A 124 19.57 19.06 25.41
C TYR A 124 18.92 17.74 25.02
N GLU A 125 18.69 16.85 25.98
CA GLU A 125 18.02 15.57 25.76
C GLU A 125 16.57 15.76 25.28
N GLU A 126 15.85 16.68 25.91
CA GLU A 126 14.48 17.03 25.51
C GLU A 126 14.43 17.61 24.07
N ASN A 127 15.41 18.44 23.70
CA ASN A 127 15.51 19.01 22.36
C ASN A 127 15.78 17.94 21.29
N GLU A 128 16.64 16.96 21.59
CA GLU A 128 16.90 15.85 20.66
C GLU A 128 15.62 14.98 20.49
N ASN A 129 14.93 14.66 21.58
CA ASN A 129 13.67 13.93 21.53
C ASN A 129 12.59 14.66 20.68
N VAL A 130 12.49 15.99 20.86
CA VAL A 130 11.56 16.81 20.05
C VAL A 130 11.93 16.79 18.57
N LYS A 131 13.20 16.82 18.22
CA LYS A 131 13.64 16.71 16.82
C LYS A 131 13.27 15.37 16.20
N GLU A 132 13.45 14.28 16.91
CA GLU A 132 13.07 12.93 16.44
C GLU A 132 11.56 12.84 16.20
N VAL A 133 10.75 13.40 17.11
CA VAL A 133 9.29 13.45 16.95
C VAL A 133 8.89 14.29 15.73
N ILE A 134 9.51 15.46 15.54
CA ILE A 134 9.23 16.32 14.37
C ILE A 134 9.56 15.56 13.08
N GLN A 135 10.70 14.89 13.00
CA GLN A 135 11.08 14.12 11.82
C GLN A 135 10.07 12.99 11.53
N SER A 136 9.65 12.25 12.55
CA SER A 136 8.64 11.21 12.42
C SER A 136 7.28 11.75 11.93
N VAL A 137 6.87 12.93 12.42
CA VAL A 137 5.65 13.60 11.99
C VAL A 137 5.77 14.09 10.55
N GLU A 138 6.91 14.64 10.14
CA GLU A 138 7.15 15.06 8.75
C GLU A 138 7.11 13.87 7.78
N GLU A 139 7.72 12.75 8.14
CA GLU A 139 7.67 11.51 7.34
C GLU A 139 6.23 10.98 7.21
N SER A 140 5.48 10.98 8.32
CA SER A 140 4.08 10.56 8.34
C SER A 140 3.20 11.48 7.50
N MET A 141 3.42 12.79 7.59
CA MET A 141 2.68 13.80 6.81
C MET A 141 2.97 13.67 5.30
N LYS A 142 4.23 13.41 4.94
CA LYS A 142 4.64 13.17 3.55
C LYS A 142 4.02 11.88 2.99
N ALA A 143 3.99 10.82 3.78
CA ALA A 143 3.31 9.57 3.42
C ALA A 143 1.80 9.80 3.24
N MET A 144 1.16 10.59 4.10
CA MET A 144 -0.26 10.93 3.99
C MET A 144 -0.56 11.82 2.77
N GLN A 145 0.29 12.80 2.46
CA GLN A 145 0.18 13.61 1.25
C GLN A 145 0.28 12.75 -0.02
N ASN A 146 1.22 11.82 -0.07
CA ASN A 146 1.36 10.90 -1.19
C ASN A 146 0.08 10.05 -1.36
N ARG A 147 -0.48 9.52 -0.27
CA ARG A 147 -1.75 8.77 -0.32
C ARG A 147 -2.94 9.60 -0.82
N VAL A 148 -3.03 10.87 -0.42
CA VAL A 148 -4.09 11.77 -0.90
C VAL A 148 -3.92 12.04 -2.40
N LEU A 149 -2.70 12.33 -2.87
CA LEU A 149 -2.41 12.53 -4.29
C LEU A 149 -2.68 11.26 -5.11
N GLU A 150 -2.30 10.09 -4.61
CA GLU A 150 -2.62 8.80 -5.23
C GLU A 150 -4.13 8.55 -5.29
N SER A 151 -4.89 8.95 -4.27
CA SER A 151 -6.35 8.81 -4.24
C SER A 151 -7.03 9.70 -5.28
N GLU A 152 -6.64 10.97 -5.43
CA GLU A 152 -7.17 11.86 -6.48
C GLU A 152 -6.83 11.35 -7.89
N TYR A 153 -5.61 10.85 -8.07
CA TYR A 153 -5.17 10.21 -9.31
C TYR A 153 -6.00 8.97 -9.63
N THR A 154 -6.39 8.22 -8.61
CA THR A 154 -7.18 7.00 -8.75
C THR A 154 -8.60 7.29 -9.23
N LEU A 155 -9.28 8.31 -8.69
CA LEU A 155 -10.63 8.68 -9.13
C LEU A 155 -10.66 9.11 -10.60
N THR A 156 -9.71 9.93 -11.03
CA THR A 156 -9.58 10.34 -12.43
C THR A 156 -9.29 9.13 -13.32
N ARG A 157 -8.44 8.23 -12.88
CA ARG A 157 -8.08 7.00 -13.60
C ARG A 157 -9.26 6.05 -13.71
N ILE A 158 -10.01 5.84 -12.63
CA ILE A 158 -11.24 5.03 -12.63
C ILE A 158 -12.28 5.60 -13.62
N TYR A 159 -12.45 6.92 -13.67
CA TYR A 159 -13.33 7.55 -14.65
C TYR A 159 -12.85 7.32 -16.09
N GLN A 160 -11.56 7.45 -16.37
CA GLN A 160 -10.97 7.17 -17.68
C GLN A 160 -11.16 5.71 -18.09
N VAL A 161 -10.98 4.78 -17.16
CA VAL A 161 -11.25 3.35 -17.33
C VAL A 161 -12.71 3.10 -17.73
N GLY A 162 -13.65 3.68 -16.97
CA GLY A 162 -15.08 3.55 -17.28
C GLY A 162 -15.43 4.03 -18.71
N LYS A 163 -14.78 5.09 -19.16
CA LYS A 163 -14.93 5.63 -20.52
C LYS A 163 -14.27 4.75 -21.58
N ALA A 164 -13.10 4.19 -21.30
CA ALA A 164 -12.37 3.33 -22.22
C ALA A 164 -13.06 1.97 -22.42
N LEU A 165 -13.74 1.45 -21.40
CA LEU A 165 -14.55 0.23 -21.50
C LEU A 165 -15.87 0.42 -22.25
N ASP A 166 -16.23 1.64 -22.67
CA ASP A 166 -17.45 1.92 -23.43
C ASP A 166 -17.26 1.60 -24.92
N GLN A 167 -17.01 0.33 -25.22
CA GLN A 167 -16.77 -0.17 -26.57
C GLN A 167 -17.99 -0.88 -27.12
N PRO A 168 -18.20 -0.87 -28.46
CA PRO A 168 -19.44 -1.40 -29.11
C PRO A 168 -19.53 -2.94 -29.03
N THR A 169 -18.42 -3.65 -28.94
CA THR A 169 -18.42 -5.12 -28.98
C THR A 169 -17.75 -5.73 -27.76
N PRO A 170 -18.22 -6.90 -27.28
CA PRO A 170 -17.58 -7.60 -26.16
C PRO A 170 -16.10 -7.92 -26.37
N TYR A 171 -15.70 -8.15 -27.61
CA TYR A 171 -14.29 -8.41 -27.96
C TYR A 171 -13.42 -7.18 -27.71
N LEU A 172 -13.82 -6.00 -28.16
CA LEU A 172 -13.10 -4.75 -27.94
C LEU A 172 -13.06 -4.38 -26.45
N ILE A 173 -14.16 -4.61 -25.72
CA ILE A 173 -14.23 -4.40 -24.28
C ILE A 173 -13.15 -5.24 -23.55
N ARG A 174 -12.99 -6.53 -23.91
CA ARG A 174 -11.98 -7.39 -23.30
C ARG A 174 -10.56 -6.95 -23.61
N ASN A 175 -10.29 -6.57 -24.86
CA ASN A 175 -8.96 -6.09 -25.25
C ASN A 175 -8.60 -4.83 -24.48
N GLU A 176 -9.51 -3.86 -24.40
CA GLU A 176 -9.29 -2.62 -23.65
C GLU A 176 -9.11 -2.90 -22.16
N ALA A 177 -9.91 -3.82 -21.59
CA ALA A 177 -9.80 -4.21 -20.19
C ALA A 177 -8.41 -4.79 -19.85
N ILE A 178 -7.87 -5.64 -20.72
CA ILE A 178 -6.51 -6.20 -20.52
C ILE A 178 -5.45 -5.10 -20.52
N GLU A 179 -5.52 -4.14 -21.45
CA GLU A 179 -4.58 -3.03 -21.51
C GLU A 179 -4.67 -2.17 -20.24
N ILE A 180 -5.87 -1.82 -19.82
CA ILE A 180 -6.14 -1.02 -18.61
C ILE A 180 -5.62 -1.73 -17.36
N ILE A 181 -5.94 -3.02 -17.19
CA ILE A 181 -5.53 -3.79 -16.03
C ILE A 181 -4.01 -3.99 -16.01
N SER A 182 -3.42 -4.27 -17.17
CA SER A 182 -1.97 -4.35 -17.30
C SER A 182 -1.28 -3.05 -16.88
N ASP A 183 -1.79 -1.90 -17.31
CA ASP A 183 -1.22 -0.60 -16.95
C ASP A 183 -1.46 -0.23 -15.49
N LEU A 184 -2.64 -0.56 -14.95
CA LEU A 184 -2.99 -0.26 -13.55
C LEU A 184 -2.14 -1.05 -12.57
N PHE A 185 -1.99 -2.35 -12.84
CA PHE A 185 -1.23 -3.27 -11.98
C PHE A 185 0.25 -3.38 -12.39
N GLN A 186 0.66 -2.69 -13.47
CA GLN A 186 2.01 -2.78 -14.07
C GLN A 186 2.43 -4.24 -14.35
N SER A 187 1.46 -5.07 -14.69
CA SER A 187 1.66 -6.45 -15.03
C SER A 187 1.83 -6.61 -16.55
N ARG A 188 2.76 -7.45 -16.98
CA ARG A 188 2.97 -7.76 -18.39
C ARG A 188 2.22 -9.02 -18.83
N GLU A 189 1.72 -9.78 -17.87
CA GLU A 189 1.07 -11.07 -18.10
C GLU A 189 -0.37 -11.05 -17.55
N VAL A 190 -1.30 -10.68 -18.42
CA VAL A 190 -2.74 -10.59 -18.11
C VAL A 190 -3.51 -11.36 -19.18
N ALA A 191 -4.48 -12.18 -18.77
CA ALA A 191 -5.33 -12.92 -19.69
C ALA A 191 -6.77 -13.01 -19.22
N ILE A 192 -7.71 -13.13 -20.14
CA ILE A 192 -9.12 -13.46 -19.87
C ILE A 192 -9.41 -14.81 -20.49
N TYR A 193 -9.94 -15.70 -19.67
CA TYR A 193 -10.38 -17.03 -20.05
C TYR A 193 -11.90 -17.13 -20.03
N HIS A 194 -12.47 -17.81 -21.00
CA HIS A 194 -13.87 -18.19 -21.00
C HIS A 194 -14.06 -19.53 -20.29
N VAL A 195 -15.02 -19.61 -19.39
CA VAL A 195 -15.30 -20.79 -18.55
C VAL A 195 -16.34 -21.66 -19.27
N ASP A 196 -16.13 -22.97 -19.29
CA ASP A 196 -17.12 -23.89 -19.83
C ASP A 196 -18.34 -24.04 -18.90
N ALA A 197 -19.45 -24.56 -19.44
CA ALA A 197 -20.69 -24.70 -18.70
C ALA A 197 -20.59 -25.64 -17.49
N SER A 198 -19.63 -26.56 -17.46
CA SER A 198 -19.37 -27.52 -16.39
C SER A 198 -18.37 -27.05 -15.36
N PHE A 199 -17.76 -25.87 -15.55
CA PHE A 199 -16.66 -25.33 -14.72
C PHE A 199 -15.45 -26.27 -14.65
N SER A 200 -15.29 -27.15 -15.62
CA SER A 200 -14.18 -28.11 -15.67
C SER A 200 -12.97 -27.63 -16.47
N ALA A 201 -13.18 -26.67 -17.36
CA ALA A 201 -12.13 -26.11 -18.19
C ALA A 201 -12.35 -24.62 -18.49
N MET A 202 -11.25 -23.92 -18.73
CA MET A 202 -11.24 -22.53 -19.17
C MET A 202 -10.43 -22.41 -20.45
N ARG A 203 -10.95 -21.71 -21.45
CA ARG A 203 -10.29 -21.48 -22.73
C ARG A 203 -9.84 -20.03 -22.84
N LEU A 204 -8.62 -19.83 -23.32
CA LEU A 204 -8.05 -18.51 -23.53
C LEU A 204 -8.90 -17.71 -24.54
N SER A 205 -9.34 -16.53 -24.14
CA SER A 205 -10.09 -15.60 -24.97
C SER A 205 -9.20 -14.47 -25.50
N VAL A 206 -8.53 -13.76 -24.62
CA VAL A 206 -7.64 -12.64 -24.94
C VAL A 206 -6.46 -12.68 -23.96
N LYS A 207 -5.26 -12.33 -24.42
CA LYS A 207 -4.08 -12.23 -23.55
C LYS A 207 -3.17 -11.07 -23.93
N ARG A 208 -2.45 -10.56 -22.94
CA ARG A 208 -1.23 -9.77 -23.08
C ARG A 208 -0.10 -10.52 -22.36
N GLY A 209 1.02 -10.70 -23.03
CA GLY A 209 2.17 -11.45 -22.51
C GLY A 209 2.91 -12.21 -23.61
N GLY A 210 3.98 -12.91 -23.22
CA GLY A 210 4.75 -13.72 -24.12
C GLY A 210 3.95 -14.85 -24.80
N PRO A 211 4.51 -15.49 -25.84
CA PRO A 211 3.84 -16.61 -26.53
C PRO A 211 3.43 -17.73 -25.58
N ASP A 212 4.30 -18.05 -24.61
CA ASP A 212 4.17 -19.19 -23.71
C ASP A 212 3.66 -18.80 -22.31
N ALA A 213 3.34 -17.51 -22.08
CA ALA A 213 2.89 -17.01 -20.77
C ALA A 213 1.55 -17.62 -20.30
N PHE A 214 0.74 -18.10 -21.24
CA PHE A 214 -0.61 -18.60 -20.94
C PHE A 214 -0.94 -19.84 -21.77
N LEU A 215 -1.45 -20.86 -21.11
CA LEU A 215 -1.96 -22.07 -21.78
C LEU A 215 -3.25 -21.77 -22.54
N GLN A 216 -3.46 -22.42 -23.69
CA GLN A 216 -4.70 -22.28 -24.48
C GLN A 216 -5.93 -22.79 -23.72
N THR A 217 -5.76 -23.83 -22.89
CA THR A 217 -6.81 -24.40 -22.06
C THR A 217 -6.24 -24.73 -20.69
N ILE A 218 -6.92 -24.28 -19.65
CA ILE A 218 -6.63 -24.62 -18.25
C ILE A 218 -7.74 -25.55 -17.77
N PHE A 219 -7.36 -26.73 -17.27
CA PHE A 219 -8.30 -27.64 -16.65
C PHE A 219 -8.38 -27.33 -15.15
N VAL A 220 -9.60 -27.21 -14.66
CA VAL A 220 -9.89 -26.96 -13.25
C VAL A 220 -9.89 -28.31 -12.53
N SER A 221 -8.78 -28.65 -11.87
CA SER A 221 -8.59 -29.90 -11.14
C SER A 221 -8.29 -29.62 -9.66
N GLY A 222 -8.82 -30.45 -8.77
CA GLY A 222 -8.62 -30.36 -7.31
C GLY A 222 -9.75 -29.64 -6.58
N GLU A 223 -10.25 -30.26 -5.49
CA GLU A 223 -11.38 -29.75 -4.71
C GLU A 223 -11.08 -28.44 -3.98
N ASP A 224 -9.81 -28.14 -3.66
CA ASP A 224 -9.38 -26.94 -2.93
C ASP A 224 -8.48 -26.00 -3.74
N SER A 225 -8.46 -26.13 -5.07
CA SER A 225 -7.63 -25.26 -5.92
C SER A 225 -8.08 -23.79 -5.86
N MET A 226 -7.15 -22.87 -6.12
CA MET A 226 -7.42 -21.44 -6.20
C MET A 226 -8.64 -21.12 -7.09
N LEU A 227 -8.76 -21.76 -8.25
CA LEU A 227 -9.87 -21.56 -9.19
C LEU A 227 -11.19 -22.08 -8.63
N GLN A 228 -11.17 -23.21 -7.89
CA GLN A 228 -12.36 -23.73 -7.22
C GLN A 228 -12.88 -22.77 -6.15
N ARG A 229 -11.99 -22.16 -5.36
CA ARG A 229 -12.34 -21.11 -4.40
C ARG A 229 -12.94 -19.89 -5.09
N LEU A 230 -12.37 -19.47 -6.24
CA LEU A 230 -12.90 -18.38 -7.04
C LEU A 230 -14.33 -18.67 -7.52
N PHE A 231 -14.59 -19.87 -8.06
CA PHE A 231 -15.93 -20.23 -8.55
C PHE A 231 -16.96 -20.32 -7.44
N SER A 232 -16.56 -20.84 -6.27
CA SER A 232 -17.44 -21.00 -5.10
C SER A 232 -17.78 -19.65 -4.47
N ASN A 233 -16.78 -18.80 -4.25
CA ASN A 233 -16.94 -17.52 -3.56
C ASN A 233 -17.32 -16.37 -4.50
N LYS A 234 -17.06 -16.51 -5.82
CA LYS A 234 -17.27 -15.47 -6.84
C LYS A 234 -16.58 -14.15 -6.50
N THR A 235 -15.37 -14.24 -5.92
CA THR A 235 -14.55 -13.09 -5.52
C THR A 235 -13.15 -13.20 -6.10
N VAL A 236 -12.46 -12.07 -6.17
CA VAL A 236 -11.04 -12.04 -6.52
C VAL A 236 -10.28 -12.91 -5.53
N THR A 237 -9.47 -13.82 -6.04
CA THR A 237 -8.72 -14.82 -5.28
C THR A 237 -7.25 -14.70 -5.58
N ILE A 238 -6.43 -14.79 -4.52
CA ILE A 238 -4.96 -14.76 -4.59
C ILE A 238 -4.46 -16.19 -4.36
N ARG A 239 -3.34 -16.51 -5.01
CA ARG A 239 -2.62 -17.76 -4.77
C ARG A 239 -2.18 -17.85 -3.30
N SER A 240 -2.51 -18.95 -2.64
CA SER A 240 -2.04 -19.28 -1.29
C SER A 240 -0.82 -20.20 -1.35
N VAL A 241 -0.18 -20.41 -0.20
CA VAL A 241 0.98 -21.32 -0.08
C VAL A 241 0.60 -22.80 -0.37
N GLU A 242 -0.67 -23.12 -0.26
CA GLU A 242 -1.21 -24.47 -0.47
C GLU A 242 -1.58 -24.74 -1.94
N ASP A 243 -1.61 -23.70 -2.78
CA ASP A 243 -1.90 -23.85 -4.21
C ASP A 243 -0.66 -24.32 -4.99
N ASP A 244 -0.89 -24.92 -6.17
CA ASP A 244 0.19 -25.33 -7.07
C ASP A 244 1.08 -24.16 -7.49
N GLU A 245 2.35 -24.40 -7.71
CA GLU A 245 3.31 -23.37 -8.17
C GLU A 245 2.91 -22.75 -9.51
N ASP A 246 2.24 -23.51 -10.37
CA ASP A 246 1.74 -23.08 -11.67
C ASP A 246 0.40 -22.31 -11.58
N ALA A 247 -0.19 -22.20 -10.40
CA ALA A 247 -1.41 -21.43 -10.21
C ALA A 247 -1.16 -19.93 -10.42
N PRO A 248 -2.13 -19.19 -10.99
CA PRO A 248 -2.01 -17.75 -11.19
C PRO A 248 -1.74 -17.00 -9.85
N VAL A 249 -0.99 -15.91 -9.93
CA VAL A 249 -0.77 -15.07 -8.73
C VAL A 249 -2.08 -14.44 -8.25
N LEU A 250 -2.91 -13.99 -9.19
CA LEU A 250 -4.20 -13.36 -8.91
C LEU A 250 -5.21 -13.78 -9.97
N ALA A 251 -6.42 -14.11 -9.57
CA ALA A 251 -7.53 -14.38 -10.47
C ALA A 251 -8.81 -13.69 -10.00
N GLY A 252 -9.59 -13.19 -10.95
CA GLY A 252 -10.83 -12.48 -10.67
C GLY A 252 -11.98 -12.90 -11.59
N PRO A 253 -13.21 -13.10 -11.05
CA PRO A 253 -14.34 -13.55 -11.83
C PRO A 253 -15.00 -12.40 -12.61
N ILE A 254 -15.41 -12.67 -13.84
CA ILE A 254 -16.29 -11.82 -14.64
C ILE A 254 -17.65 -12.50 -14.65
N ILE A 255 -18.61 -11.90 -13.95
CA ILE A 255 -19.90 -12.51 -13.65
C ILE A 255 -20.96 -11.96 -14.61
N GLN A 256 -21.68 -12.86 -15.29
CA GLN A 256 -22.79 -12.50 -16.17
C GLN A 256 -23.98 -13.40 -15.84
N ASN A 257 -25.16 -12.81 -15.72
CA ASN A 257 -26.39 -13.54 -15.32
C ASN A 257 -26.21 -14.36 -14.03
N GLY A 258 -25.42 -13.84 -13.04
CA GLY A 258 -25.15 -14.49 -11.77
C GLY A 258 -24.21 -15.70 -11.81
N LYS A 259 -23.62 -16.00 -12.98
CA LYS A 259 -22.64 -17.09 -13.16
C LYS A 259 -21.30 -16.53 -13.60
N VAL A 260 -20.21 -17.17 -13.16
CA VAL A 260 -18.86 -16.86 -13.65
C VAL A 260 -18.76 -17.37 -15.09
N GLN A 261 -18.69 -16.46 -16.04
CA GLN A 261 -18.59 -16.75 -17.48
C GLN A 261 -17.15 -16.67 -17.96
N GLU A 262 -16.38 -15.78 -17.34
CA GLU A 262 -15.00 -15.54 -17.71
C GLU A 262 -14.18 -15.30 -16.43
N VAL A 263 -12.88 -15.55 -16.51
CA VAL A 263 -11.93 -15.33 -15.42
C VAL A 263 -10.78 -14.50 -15.95
N LEU A 264 -10.47 -13.40 -15.28
CA LEU A 264 -9.25 -12.64 -15.48
C LEU A 264 -8.13 -13.32 -14.67
N ILE A 265 -6.96 -13.45 -15.27
CA ILE A 265 -5.75 -14.01 -14.64
C ILE A 265 -4.60 -13.03 -14.77
N ILE A 266 -3.84 -12.85 -13.70
CA ILE A 266 -2.60 -12.09 -13.66
C ILE A 266 -1.50 -12.99 -13.11
N ASN A 267 -0.38 -13.19 -13.86
CA ASN A 267 0.71 -14.08 -13.47
C ASN A 267 1.92 -13.35 -12.89
N ASP A 268 2.24 -12.15 -13.37
CA ASP A 268 3.41 -11.38 -12.97
C ASP A 268 2.98 -10.13 -12.15
N LEU A 269 2.74 -10.31 -10.88
CA LEU A 269 2.39 -9.19 -9.99
C LEU A 269 3.37 -9.14 -8.83
N ASP A 270 3.96 -7.96 -8.61
CA ASP A 270 4.82 -7.72 -7.45
C ASP A 270 4.04 -7.88 -6.15
N PHE A 271 4.61 -8.62 -5.20
CA PHE A 271 3.96 -8.91 -3.92
C PHE A 271 3.59 -7.63 -3.15
N GLU A 272 4.37 -6.57 -3.26
CA GLU A 272 4.10 -5.26 -2.64
C GLU A 272 2.80 -4.60 -3.15
N ARG A 273 2.30 -5.04 -4.31
CA ARG A 273 1.06 -4.56 -4.94
C ARG A 273 -0.16 -5.42 -4.63
N LEU A 274 -0.02 -6.48 -3.85
CA LEU A 274 -1.14 -7.32 -3.39
C LEU A 274 -1.80 -6.74 -2.14
N THR A 275 -2.13 -5.45 -2.15
CA THR A 275 -2.82 -4.81 -1.04
C THR A 275 -4.34 -5.01 -1.12
N ASN A 276 -5.01 -4.97 0.04
CA ASN A 276 -6.48 -5.05 0.07
C ASN A 276 -7.15 -3.95 -0.77
N TYR A 277 -6.51 -2.80 -0.91
CA TYR A 277 -7.01 -1.69 -1.71
C TYR A 277 -6.99 -2.03 -3.21
N GLU A 278 -5.90 -2.59 -3.72
CA GLU A 278 -5.77 -2.98 -5.12
C GLU A 278 -6.70 -4.15 -5.49
N ILE A 279 -6.89 -5.10 -4.57
CA ILE A 279 -7.89 -6.17 -4.74
C ILE A 279 -9.31 -5.60 -4.84
N GLN A 280 -9.65 -4.60 -4.03
CA GLN A 280 -10.95 -3.93 -4.10
C GLN A 280 -11.12 -3.17 -5.42
N ILE A 281 -10.08 -2.45 -5.89
CA ILE A 281 -10.12 -1.79 -7.20
C ILE A 281 -10.34 -2.82 -8.31
N LEU A 282 -9.62 -3.92 -8.29
CA LEU A 282 -9.81 -4.98 -9.29
C LEU A 282 -11.22 -5.54 -9.25
N SER A 283 -11.80 -5.79 -8.08
CA SER A 283 -13.19 -6.24 -7.96
C SER A 283 -14.17 -5.26 -8.61
N VAL A 284 -14.02 -3.96 -8.35
CA VAL A 284 -14.86 -2.92 -8.95
C VAL A 284 -14.70 -2.88 -10.48
N LEU A 285 -13.47 -3.01 -10.98
CA LEU A 285 -13.20 -3.05 -12.42
C LEU A 285 -13.81 -4.27 -13.10
N LEU A 286 -13.76 -5.43 -12.45
CA LEU A 286 -14.36 -6.66 -12.96
C LEU A 286 -15.90 -6.60 -12.97
N ASP A 287 -16.49 -5.96 -11.97
CA ASP A 287 -17.94 -5.71 -11.95
C ASP A 287 -18.36 -4.79 -13.10
N TRP A 288 -17.60 -3.72 -13.35
CA TRP A 288 -17.85 -2.83 -14.49
C TRP A 288 -17.66 -3.54 -15.83
N LEU A 289 -16.60 -4.33 -15.94
CA LEU A 289 -16.35 -5.15 -17.15
C LEU A 289 -17.50 -6.11 -17.41
N SER A 290 -18.02 -6.76 -16.37
CA SER A 290 -19.17 -7.66 -16.42
C SER A 290 -20.40 -6.92 -16.96
N ASP A 291 -20.74 -5.77 -16.36
CA ASP A 291 -21.89 -4.93 -16.78
C ASP A 291 -21.75 -4.43 -18.23
N ARG A 292 -20.55 -3.99 -18.63
CA ARG A 292 -20.31 -3.51 -20.00
C ARG A 292 -20.41 -4.62 -21.05
N ILE A 293 -19.86 -5.80 -20.78
CA ILE A 293 -19.97 -6.95 -21.67
C ILE A 293 -21.46 -7.36 -21.81
N GLU A 294 -22.20 -7.41 -20.70
CA GLU A 294 -23.62 -7.78 -20.73
C GLU A 294 -24.46 -6.77 -21.51
N LYS A 295 -24.26 -5.46 -21.28
CA LYS A 295 -24.91 -4.39 -22.04
C LYS A 295 -24.58 -4.41 -23.53
N SER A 296 -23.30 -4.62 -23.87
CA SER A 296 -22.88 -4.71 -25.26
C SER A 296 -23.53 -5.91 -25.98
N ARG A 297 -23.58 -7.09 -25.32
CA ARG A 297 -24.29 -8.27 -25.87
C ARG A 297 -25.77 -7.99 -26.06
N ALA A 298 -26.42 -7.40 -25.05
CA ALA A 298 -27.85 -7.06 -25.15
C ALA A 298 -28.14 -6.03 -26.28
N SER A 299 -27.22 -5.05 -26.45
CA SER A 299 -27.34 -4.08 -27.55
C SER A 299 -27.14 -4.74 -28.89
N MET A 300 -26.14 -5.59 -29.07
CA MET A 300 -25.92 -6.34 -30.30
C MET A 300 -27.10 -7.25 -30.63
N GLN A 301 -27.68 -7.93 -29.64
CA GLN A 301 -28.84 -8.77 -29.83
C GLN A 301 -30.06 -7.95 -30.27
N LYS A 302 -30.31 -6.79 -29.66
CA LYS A 302 -31.38 -5.88 -30.07
C LYS A 302 -31.19 -5.35 -31.49
N GLU A 303 -29.97 -5.02 -31.89
CA GLU A 303 -29.66 -4.60 -33.26
C GLU A 303 -29.86 -5.75 -34.25
N GLU A 304 -29.47 -6.98 -33.85
CA GLU A 304 -29.73 -8.17 -34.68
C GLU A 304 -31.22 -8.48 -34.78
N GLU A 305 -32.00 -8.36 -33.69
CA GLU A 305 -33.47 -8.53 -33.70
C GLU A 305 -34.18 -7.52 -34.63
N LYS A 306 -33.67 -6.29 -34.77
CA LYS A 306 -34.19 -5.30 -35.72
C LYS A 306 -34.01 -5.71 -37.18
N LYS A 307 -33.04 -6.58 -37.46
CA LYS A 307 -32.76 -7.12 -38.80
C LYS A 307 -33.63 -8.32 -39.17
N MET A 308 -34.51 -8.75 -38.25
CA MET A 308 -35.36 -9.93 -38.38
C MET A 308 -36.83 -9.53 -38.34
N TYR A 309 -37.69 -10.38 -38.85
CA TYR A 309 -39.13 -10.22 -38.70
C TYR A 309 -39.54 -10.37 -37.23
N PRO A 310 -40.44 -9.51 -36.73
CA PRO A 310 -40.80 -9.50 -35.30
C PRO A 310 -41.24 -10.87 -34.78
N GLY A 311 -40.61 -11.31 -33.65
CA GLY A 311 -40.92 -12.59 -33.04
C GLY A 311 -40.36 -13.81 -33.76
N THR A 312 -39.47 -13.61 -34.74
CA THR A 312 -38.83 -14.69 -35.52
C THR A 312 -37.32 -14.51 -35.59
N ARG A 313 -36.61 -15.54 -36.05
CA ARG A 313 -35.19 -15.47 -36.46
C ARG A 313 -35.03 -15.47 -37.99
N ILE A 314 -36.05 -15.00 -38.70
CA ILE A 314 -36.04 -14.86 -40.15
C ILE A 314 -35.60 -13.44 -40.49
N TYR A 315 -34.50 -13.29 -41.18
CA TYR A 315 -33.94 -12.01 -41.58
C TYR A 315 -34.74 -11.35 -42.69
N PHE A 316 -34.78 -10.01 -42.70
CA PHE A 316 -35.14 -9.28 -43.91
C PHE A 316 -34.09 -9.56 -44.98
N LYS A 317 -34.48 -9.43 -46.25
CA LYS A 317 -33.60 -9.77 -47.38
C LYS A 317 -32.26 -9.03 -47.34
N GLU A 318 -32.29 -7.73 -47.09
CA GLU A 318 -31.08 -6.90 -47.04
C GLU A 318 -30.12 -7.38 -45.97
N ALA A 319 -30.62 -7.71 -44.75
CA ALA A 319 -29.84 -8.24 -43.67
C ALA A 319 -29.36 -9.69 -43.92
N PHE A 320 -30.13 -10.48 -44.63
CA PHE A 320 -29.68 -11.80 -45.08
C PHE A 320 -28.51 -11.70 -46.06
N GLU A 321 -28.54 -10.76 -47.01
CA GLU A 321 -27.45 -10.50 -47.95
C GLU A 321 -26.17 -10.10 -47.22
N GLU A 322 -26.24 -9.30 -46.11
CA GLU A 322 -25.10 -9.03 -45.27
C GLU A 322 -24.48 -10.32 -44.67
N LYS A 323 -25.33 -11.27 -44.24
CA LYS A 323 -24.88 -12.56 -43.73
C LYS A 323 -24.22 -13.44 -44.82
N VAL A 324 -24.69 -13.36 -46.03
CA VAL A 324 -24.02 -14.04 -47.16
C VAL A 324 -22.64 -13.46 -47.42
N ILE A 325 -22.48 -12.14 -47.38
CA ILE A 325 -21.18 -11.48 -47.54
C ILE A 325 -20.24 -11.90 -46.39
N GLU A 326 -20.71 -11.89 -45.12
CA GLU A 326 -19.94 -12.37 -43.98
C GLU A 326 -19.44 -13.83 -44.18
N GLN A 327 -20.25 -14.68 -44.75
CA GLN A 327 -19.91 -16.07 -45.00
C GLN A 327 -18.96 -16.23 -46.20
N GLN A 328 -19.06 -15.37 -47.21
CA GLN A 328 -18.11 -15.31 -48.32
C GLN A 328 -16.72 -14.94 -47.83
N ASP A 329 -16.60 -13.93 -46.98
CA ASP A 329 -15.33 -13.55 -46.33
C ASP A 329 -14.73 -14.71 -45.53
N ARG A 330 -15.57 -15.49 -44.84
CA ARG A 330 -15.12 -16.70 -44.11
C ARG A 330 -14.61 -17.78 -45.06
N LYS A 331 -15.24 -17.99 -46.20
CA LYS A 331 -14.76 -18.93 -47.21
C LYS A 331 -13.39 -18.52 -47.74
N GLU A 332 -13.20 -17.24 -48.02
CA GLU A 332 -11.91 -16.72 -48.52
C GLU A 332 -10.77 -16.88 -47.49
N LYS A 333 -11.07 -16.68 -46.17
CA LYS A 333 -10.08 -16.73 -45.12
C LYS A 333 -9.80 -18.14 -44.58
N PHE A 334 -10.82 -18.99 -44.51
CA PHE A 334 -10.76 -20.27 -43.79
C PHE A 334 -11.14 -21.48 -44.62
N ASP A 335 -11.43 -21.29 -45.95
CA ASP A 335 -11.85 -22.33 -46.89
C ASP A 335 -13.07 -23.14 -46.39
N VAL A 336 -14.04 -22.47 -45.74
CA VAL A 336 -15.28 -23.08 -45.26
C VAL A 336 -16.35 -22.94 -46.31
N ASP A 337 -16.77 -24.04 -46.91
CA ASP A 337 -17.82 -24.06 -47.94
C ASP A 337 -19.15 -23.59 -47.38
N TYR A 338 -19.96 -22.97 -48.21
CA TYR A 338 -21.35 -22.61 -47.93
C TYR A 338 -22.18 -22.69 -49.21
N SER A 339 -23.51 -22.79 -49.06
CA SER A 339 -24.48 -22.69 -50.14
C SER A 339 -25.58 -21.75 -49.78
N VAL A 340 -26.10 -21.07 -50.81
CA VAL A 340 -27.32 -20.27 -50.71
C VAL A 340 -28.38 -20.92 -51.59
N ILE A 341 -29.57 -21.20 -51.04
CA ILE A 341 -30.71 -21.73 -51.78
C ILE A 341 -31.91 -20.80 -51.66
N GLU A 342 -32.68 -20.75 -52.71
CA GLU A 342 -33.89 -19.97 -52.82
C GLU A 342 -35.12 -20.90 -53.01
N VAL A 343 -36.13 -20.70 -52.18
CA VAL A 343 -37.34 -21.51 -52.21
C VAL A 343 -38.56 -20.58 -52.30
N PRO A 344 -39.29 -20.54 -53.46
CA PRO A 344 -40.48 -19.71 -53.59
C PRO A 344 -41.60 -20.26 -52.70
N TYR A 345 -42.30 -19.33 -52.05
CA TYR A 345 -43.44 -19.64 -51.20
C TYR A 345 -44.74 -19.02 -51.80
N VAL A 346 -45.56 -19.85 -52.49
CA VAL A 346 -46.68 -19.43 -53.28
C VAL A 346 -47.83 -18.90 -52.42
N ASN A 347 -47.89 -19.23 -51.09
CA ASN A 347 -49.05 -18.89 -50.23
C ASN A 347 -48.64 -17.84 -49.15
N ALA A 348 -47.97 -16.81 -49.53
CA ALA A 348 -47.33 -15.80 -48.61
C ALA A 348 -48.29 -15.04 -47.67
N GLY A 349 -49.55 -15.38 -47.55
CA GLY A 349 -50.49 -14.71 -46.64
C GLY A 349 -51.30 -15.63 -45.72
N THR A 350 -51.11 -16.94 -45.76
CA THR A 350 -51.98 -17.90 -45.07
C THR A 350 -51.38 -18.42 -43.77
N VAL A 351 -50.02 -18.40 -43.63
CA VAL A 351 -49.31 -18.86 -42.44
C VAL A 351 -48.44 -17.70 -41.90
N SER A 352 -48.48 -17.49 -40.60
CA SER A 352 -47.67 -16.45 -39.99
C SER A 352 -46.18 -16.79 -40.10
N LYS A 353 -45.31 -15.77 -40.13
CA LYS A 353 -43.86 -15.97 -40.19
C LYS A 353 -43.32 -16.74 -38.96
N VAL A 354 -43.99 -16.61 -37.80
CA VAL A 354 -43.67 -17.35 -36.56
C VAL A 354 -43.96 -18.85 -36.73
N GLU A 355 -45.10 -19.20 -37.28
CA GLU A 355 -45.46 -20.60 -37.57
C GLU A 355 -44.54 -21.20 -38.61
N MET A 356 -44.17 -20.43 -39.63
CA MET A 356 -43.24 -20.86 -40.68
C MET A 356 -41.84 -21.13 -40.06
N GLU A 357 -41.38 -20.28 -39.15
CA GLU A 357 -40.12 -20.54 -38.46
C GLU A 357 -40.14 -21.84 -37.65
N ILE A 358 -41.22 -22.09 -36.92
CA ILE A 358 -41.38 -23.35 -36.15
C ILE A 358 -41.29 -24.56 -37.05
N ILE A 359 -41.93 -24.51 -38.21
CA ILE A 359 -41.90 -25.58 -39.19
C ILE A 359 -40.47 -25.77 -39.74
N LEU A 360 -39.83 -24.69 -40.17
CA LEU A 360 -38.52 -24.73 -40.80
C LEU A 360 -37.42 -25.17 -39.83
N ARG A 361 -37.48 -24.77 -38.55
CA ARG A 361 -36.49 -25.15 -37.51
C ARG A 361 -36.32 -26.64 -37.31
N SER A 362 -37.39 -27.42 -37.48
CA SER A 362 -37.31 -28.87 -37.35
C SER A 362 -36.50 -29.54 -38.49
N TYR A 363 -36.23 -28.81 -39.56
CA TYR A 363 -35.51 -29.30 -40.75
C TYR A 363 -34.18 -28.60 -41.04
N LEU A 364 -33.87 -27.53 -40.28
CA LEU A 364 -32.64 -26.75 -40.40
C LEU A 364 -31.74 -27.00 -39.19
N ARG A 365 -30.45 -26.77 -39.40
CA ARG A 365 -29.46 -26.77 -38.29
C ARG A 365 -29.52 -25.43 -37.57
N GLU A 366 -29.02 -25.39 -36.36
CA GLU A 366 -28.98 -24.15 -35.57
C GLU A 366 -28.11 -23.07 -36.24
N VAL A 367 -27.14 -23.46 -37.04
CA VAL A 367 -26.21 -22.58 -37.77
C VAL A 367 -26.75 -22.08 -39.09
N ASP A 368 -27.86 -22.68 -39.59
CA ASP A 368 -28.49 -22.28 -40.86
C ASP A 368 -29.25 -20.97 -40.67
N ILE A 369 -29.10 -20.04 -41.59
CA ILE A 369 -29.70 -18.70 -41.56
C ILE A 369 -30.82 -18.62 -42.57
N VAL A 370 -31.97 -18.08 -42.18
CA VAL A 370 -33.15 -17.92 -43.01
C VAL A 370 -33.42 -16.45 -43.28
N GLY A 371 -33.58 -16.09 -44.52
CA GLY A 371 -34.09 -14.77 -44.96
C GLY A 371 -35.42 -14.91 -45.67
N PHE A 372 -36.20 -13.86 -45.69
CA PHE A 372 -37.46 -13.79 -46.44
C PHE A 372 -37.64 -12.43 -47.10
N GLU A 373 -38.19 -12.44 -48.33
CA GLU A 373 -38.56 -11.23 -49.07
C GLU A 373 -40.06 -11.18 -49.28
N GLU A 374 -40.71 -10.22 -48.67
CA GLU A 374 -42.19 -10.10 -48.72
C GLU A 374 -42.71 -9.80 -50.12
N GLY A 375 -42.00 -9.00 -50.93
CA GLY A 375 -42.41 -8.57 -52.26
C GLY A 375 -42.45 -9.69 -53.28
N THR A 376 -41.50 -10.64 -53.18
CA THR A 376 -41.39 -11.79 -54.10
C THR A 376 -41.98 -13.08 -53.53
N GLY A 377 -42.15 -13.12 -52.17
CA GLY A 377 -42.60 -14.33 -51.50
C GLY A 377 -41.54 -15.44 -51.50
N VAL A 378 -40.23 -15.09 -51.48
CA VAL A 378 -39.15 -16.07 -51.56
C VAL A 378 -38.45 -16.18 -50.23
N PHE A 379 -38.22 -17.39 -49.75
CA PHE A 379 -37.35 -17.71 -48.66
C PHE A 379 -35.94 -17.98 -49.16
N TYR A 380 -34.96 -17.41 -48.46
CA TYR A 380 -33.56 -17.60 -48.71
C TYR A 380 -32.96 -18.38 -47.55
N PHE A 381 -32.08 -19.35 -47.83
CA PHE A 381 -31.40 -20.14 -46.81
C PHE A 381 -29.90 -20.11 -47.07
N LEU A 382 -29.17 -19.67 -46.10
CA LEU A 382 -27.70 -19.74 -46.07
C LEU A 382 -27.31 -20.95 -45.23
N LEU A 383 -26.55 -21.87 -45.83
CA LEU A 383 -26.15 -23.18 -45.27
C LEU A 383 -24.65 -23.23 -45.11
N PRO A 384 -24.10 -22.77 -43.96
CA PRO A 384 -22.66 -22.85 -43.67
C PRO A 384 -22.19 -24.30 -43.59
N GLY A 385 -20.98 -24.61 -44.12
CA GLY A 385 -20.41 -25.96 -44.16
C GLY A 385 -21.13 -26.93 -45.06
N THR A 386 -21.98 -26.42 -46.02
CA THR A 386 -22.66 -27.28 -47.03
C THR A 386 -22.13 -26.92 -48.41
N GLY A 387 -21.50 -27.87 -49.07
CA GLY A 387 -20.99 -27.70 -50.42
C GLY A 387 -22.15 -27.67 -51.47
N PRO A 388 -21.88 -27.14 -52.68
CA PRO A 388 -22.87 -27.00 -53.73
C PRO A 388 -23.55 -28.32 -54.12
N GLU A 389 -22.84 -29.45 -54.02
CA GLU A 389 -23.30 -30.81 -54.33
C GLU A 389 -24.46 -31.25 -53.42
N ASN A 390 -24.47 -30.79 -52.15
CA ASN A 390 -25.50 -31.14 -51.15
C ASN A 390 -26.63 -30.12 -51.05
N ALA A 391 -26.46 -28.94 -51.61
CA ALA A 391 -27.44 -27.85 -51.55
C ALA A 391 -28.79 -28.23 -52.20
N GLY A 392 -28.76 -28.99 -53.31
CA GLY A 392 -29.96 -29.48 -53.98
C GLY A 392 -30.81 -30.38 -53.10
N ILE A 393 -30.20 -31.29 -52.35
CA ILE A 393 -30.89 -32.23 -51.46
C ILE A 393 -31.62 -31.46 -50.35
N VAL A 394 -30.97 -30.43 -49.80
CA VAL A 394 -31.56 -29.59 -48.76
C VAL A 394 -32.70 -28.76 -49.33
N LYS A 395 -32.55 -28.20 -50.55
CA LYS A 395 -33.59 -27.45 -51.25
C LYS A 395 -34.86 -28.28 -51.46
N ASP A 396 -34.73 -29.49 -52.02
CA ASP A 396 -35.85 -30.38 -52.27
C ASP A 396 -36.58 -30.77 -51.00
N ARG A 397 -35.82 -31.02 -49.92
CA ARG A 397 -36.39 -31.32 -48.59
C ARG A 397 -37.21 -30.13 -48.06
N ILE A 398 -36.67 -28.91 -48.12
CA ILE A 398 -37.33 -27.70 -47.61
C ILE A 398 -38.56 -27.39 -48.48
N GLN A 399 -38.44 -27.47 -49.82
CA GLN A 399 -39.55 -27.25 -50.73
C GLN A 399 -40.71 -28.20 -50.44
N LYS A 400 -40.43 -29.49 -50.28
CA LYS A 400 -41.44 -30.50 -49.94
C LYS A 400 -42.15 -30.19 -48.63
N VAL A 401 -41.39 -29.79 -47.58
CA VAL A 401 -41.96 -29.41 -46.29
C VAL A 401 -42.85 -28.17 -46.38
N MET A 402 -42.44 -27.19 -47.17
CA MET A 402 -43.25 -25.98 -47.44
C MET A 402 -44.52 -26.30 -48.18
N ASP A 403 -44.45 -27.18 -49.14
CA ASP A 403 -45.65 -27.58 -49.97
C ASP A 403 -46.62 -28.46 -49.15
N GLU A 404 -46.16 -29.44 -48.37
CA GLU A 404 -46.98 -30.38 -47.62
C GLU A 404 -47.58 -29.81 -46.33
N LYS A 405 -46.79 -29.10 -45.51
CA LYS A 405 -47.30 -28.63 -44.24
C LYS A 405 -48.07 -27.32 -44.28
N VAL A 406 -47.85 -26.49 -45.28
CA VAL A 406 -48.65 -25.28 -45.47
C VAL A 406 -50.06 -25.65 -45.84
N VAL A 407 -50.24 -26.70 -46.63
CA VAL A 407 -51.58 -27.23 -46.98
C VAL A 407 -52.33 -27.78 -45.75
N GLN A 408 -51.61 -28.36 -44.78
CA GLN A 408 -52.19 -28.93 -43.54
C GLN A 408 -52.63 -27.86 -42.53
N TYR A 409 -52.04 -26.66 -42.51
CA TYR A 409 -52.43 -25.54 -41.65
C TYR A 409 -53.57 -24.68 -42.22
N VAL A 410 -53.90 -24.86 -43.47
CA VAL A 410 -55.01 -24.13 -44.18
C VAL A 410 -56.37 -24.88 -44.15
N GLN A 411 -56.37 -26.13 -43.69
CA GLN A 411 -57.57 -26.92 -43.37
C GLN A 411 -57.87 -26.90 -41.86
#